data_8815a48140fd88ac113b5891f91403c5
#
_entry.id   8815a48140fd88ac113b5891f91403c5
#
_cell.length_a   1.000
_cell.length_b   1.000
_cell.length_c   1.000
_cell.angle_alpha   90.00
_cell.angle_beta   90.00
_cell.angle_gamma   90.00
#
_symmetry.space_group_name_H-M   'P 1'
#
loop_
_entity.id
_entity.type
_entity.pdbx_description
1 polymer ?
#
loop_
_entity_poly.entity_id
_entity_poly.type
_entity_poly.pdbx_seq_one_letter_code
_entity_poly.pdbx_strand_id
1 'polypeptide(L)'
;TYLSDPDLVPPAETLTVYLKTLQEMDVKQMANYLGLDSILNTSDSAKNAIASALMEQFHSCFNYKISSTSVSGYLAEVDAELTTFDSNSILTQYEKELNTYLASADAVIDGSQKRYNKSHELLLDSIRNNQATITATATFHLTNDGASWKLENAGTELGNAIFGTLTASPVPEDSTEDNE
;
A
#
# COMPACT_ATOMS: atom_id res chain seq x y z
N THR A 1 13.08 36.14 8.59
CA THR A 1 11.87 36.94 8.93
C THR A 1 10.78 36.88 7.86
N TYR A 2 10.97 36.13 6.79
CA TYR A 2 10.01 36.03 5.69
C TYR A 2 9.03 34.85 5.81
N LEU A 3 9.07 34.12 6.90
CA LEU A 3 8.63 32.75 6.88
C LEU A 3 7.39 32.47 7.70
N SER A 4 6.88 33.43 8.40
CA SER A 4 5.68 33.30 9.17
C SER A 4 4.68 34.37 8.74
N ASP A 5 4.05 34.13 7.61
CA ASP A 5 2.71 34.67 7.43
C ASP A 5 1.84 33.98 8.48
N PRO A 6 1.31 34.69 9.50
CA PRO A 6 0.47 34.08 10.53
C PRO A 6 -0.83 33.51 9.97
N ASP A 7 -1.18 33.89 8.73
CA ASP A 7 -2.37 33.38 8.03
C ASP A 7 -2.07 32.15 7.17
N LEU A 8 -0.82 31.72 7.10
CA LEU A 8 -0.43 30.52 6.35
C LEU A 8 -0.91 29.26 7.06
N VAL A 9 -1.58 28.38 6.34
CA VAL A 9 -2.02 27.09 6.88
C VAL A 9 -0.79 26.30 7.35
N PRO A 10 -0.74 25.87 8.61
CA PRO A 10 0.40 25.11 9.15
C PRO A 10 0.66 23.80 8.38
N PRO A 11 1.91 23.34 8.31
CA PRO A 11 2.23 22.10 7.59
C PRO A 11 1.47 20.87 8.12
N ALA A 12 1.26 20.76 9.41
CA ALA A 12 0.46 19.68 9.99
C ALA A 12 -1.00 19.68 9.50
N GLU A 13 -1.59 20.85 9.35
CA GLU A 13 -2.95 20.99 8.82
C GLU A 13 -3.01 20.66 7.33
N THR A 14 -2.01 21.04 6.54
CA THR A 14 -1.88 20.65 5.13
C THR A 14 -1.83 19.13 5.00
N LEU A 15 -1.04 18.46 5.80
CA LEU A 15 -0.99 16.99 5.82
C LEU A 15 -2.33 16.38 6.27
N THR A 16 -2.95 16.95 7.28
CA THR A 16 -4.26 16.48 7.78
C THR A 16 -5.32 16.53 6.68
N VAL A 17 -5.39 17.62 5.91
CA VAL A 17 -6.31 17.75 4.78
C VAL A 17 -6.04 16.70 3.71
N TYR A 18 -4.77 16.46 3.40
CA TYR A 18 -4.36 15.41 2.46
C TYR A 18 -4.79 14.01 2.90
N LEU A 19 -4.47 13.63 4.13
CA LEU A 19 -4.80 12.30 4.65
C LEU A 19 -6.30 12.10 4.83
N LYS A 20 -7.01 13.14 5.24
CA LYS A 20 -8.48 13.11 5.33
C LYS A 20 -9.12 12.96 3.96
N THR A 21 -8.65 13.68 2.97
CA THR A 21 -9.11 13.58 1.59
C THR A 21 -8.89 12.16 1.06
N LEU A 22 -7.71 11.59 1.31
CA LEU A 22 -7.40 10.21 0.95
C LEU A 22 -8.33 9.21 1.63
N GLN A 23 -8.60 9.39 2.92
CA GLN A 23 -9.51 8.50 3.68
C GLN A 23 -10.95 8.54 3.16
N GLU A 24 -11.41 9.70 2.67
CA GLU A 24 -12.76 9.90 2.15
C GLU A 24 -12.94 9.50 0.68
N MET A 25 -11.84 9.20 -0.04
CA MET A 25 -11.90 8.74 -1.42
C MET A 25 -12.50 7.34 -1.52
N ASP A 26 -13.16 7.05 -2.64
CA ASP A 26 -13.47 5.68 -3.00
C ASP A 26 -12.21 4.91 -3.42
N VAL A 27 -12.32 3.59 -3.55
CA VAL A 27 -11.17 2.72 -3.86
C VAL A 27 -10.50 3.10 -5.17
N LYS A 28 -11.26 3.46 -6.19
CA LYS A 28 -10.74 3.83 -7.52
C LYS A 28 -10.01 5.18 -7.48
N GLN A 29 -10.59 6.17 -6.83
CA GLN A 29 -9.98 7.48 -6.65
C GLN A 29 -8.69 7.37 -5.83
N MET A 30 -8.70 6.57 -4.79
CA MET A 30 -7.55 6.31 -3.92
C MET A 30 -6.41 5.65 -4.69
N ALA A 31 -6.69 4.68 -5.55
CA ALA A 31 -5.70 4.02 -6.40
C ALA A 31 -5.05 5.01 -7.37
N ASN A 32 -5.84 5.86 -8.01
CA ASN A 32 -5.34 6.91 -8.90
C ASN A 32 -4.45 7.90 -8.14
N TYR A 33 -4.91 8.36 -6.99
CA TYR A 33 -4.20 9.33 -6.17
C TYR A 33 -2.85 8.81 -5.67
N LEU A 34 -2.76 7.52 -5.35
CA LEU A 34 -1.53 6.85 -4.94
C LEU A 34 -0.62 6.44 -6.11
N GLY A 35 -1.03 6.68 -7.35
CA GLY A 35 -0.26 6.31 -8.53
C GLY A 35 -0.27 4.81 -8.84
N LEU A 36 -1.29 4.09 -8.39
CA LEU A 36 -1.42 2.64 -8.54
C LEU A 36 -2.29 2.21 -9.73
N ASP A 37 -2.73 3.14 -10.57
CA ASP A 37 -3.57 2.86 -11.72
C ASP A 37 -2.94 1.84 -12.68
N SER A 38 -1.63 1.90 -12.87
CA SER A 38 -0.90 0.96 -13.72
C SER A 38 -0.97 -0.48 -13.20
N ILE A 39 -1.11 -0.66 -11.89
CA ILE A 39 -1.27 -1.97 -11.26
C ILE A 39 -2.70 -2.48 -11.43
N LEU A 40 -3.69 -1.58 -11.37
CA LEU A 40 -5.11 -1.92 -11.52
C LEU A 40 -5.56 -2.14 -12.97
N ASN A 41 -4.80 -1.63 -13.94
CA ASN A 41 -5.15 -1.65 -15.35
C ASN A 41 -4.23 -2.56 -16.18
N THR A 42 -3.70 -3.62 -15.57
CA THR A 42 -2.92 -4.61 -16.32
C THR A 42 -3.84 -5.53 -17.14
N SER A 43 -3.30 -6.15 -18.18
CA SER A 43 -4.01 -7.18 -18.95
C SER A 43 -4.12 -8.52 -18.19
N ASP A 44 -3.41 -8.67 -17.08
CA ASP A 44 -3.46 -9.86 -16.22
C ASP A 44 -4.58 -9.72 -15.20
N SER A 45 -5.65 -10.50 -15.38
CA SER A 45 -6.82 -10.44 -14.50
C SER A 45 -6.53 -10.89 -13.06
N ALA A 46 -5.58 -11.79 -12.85
CA ALA A 46 -5.18 -12.23 -11.51
C ALA A 46 -4.45 -11.10 -10.76
N LYS A 47 -3.54 -10.40 -11.42
CA LYS A 47 -2.86 -9.23 -10.84
C LYS A 47 -3.83 -8.10 -10.53
N ASN A 48 -4.80 -7.84 -11.40
CA ASN A 48 -5.85 -6.85 -11.16
C ASN A 48 -6.69 -7.19 -9.93
N ALA A 49 -7.07 -8.45 -9.76
CA ALA A 49 -7.84 -8.90 -8.60
C ALA A 49 -7.07 -8.73 -7.30
N ILE A 50 -5.78 -9.05 -7.29
CA ILE A 50 -4.89 -8.88 -6.13
C ILE A 50 -4.75 -7.38 -5.78
N ALA A 51 -4.46 -6.54 -6.77
CA ALA A 51 -4.33 -5.10 -6.56
C ALA A 51 -5.64 -4.48 -6.04
N SER A 52 -6.79 -4.87 -6.58
CA SER A 52 -8.10 -4.43 -6.11
C SER A 52 -8.37 -4.87 -4.68
N ALA A 53 -8.04 -6.10 -4.32
CA ALA A 53 -8.20 -6.60 -2.96
C ALA A 53 -7.32 -5.85 -1.95
N LEU A 54 -6.08 -5.53 -2.31
CA LEU A 54 -5.19 -4.70 -1.48
C LEU A 54 -5.75 -3.29 -1.27
N MET A 55 -6.29 -2.68 -2.31
CA MET A 55 -6.90 -1.36 -2.21
C MET A 55 -8.15 -1.37 -1.34
N GLU A 56 -8.98 -2.40 -1.45
CA GLU A 56 -10.15 -2.59 -0.58
C GLU A 56 -9.75 -2.77 0.88
N GLN A 57 -8.71 -3.57 1.15
CA GLN A 57 -8.15 -3.72 2.50
C GLN A 57 -7.67 -2.38 3.05
N PHE A 58 -6.88 -1.65 2.28
CA PHE A 58 -6.40 -0.34 2.67
C PHE A 58 -7.54 0.64 2.97
N HIS A 59 -8.50 0.75 2.07
CA HIS A 59 -9.66 1.61 2.23
C HIS A 59 -10.46 1.28 3.51
N SER A 60 -10.60 0.01 3.86
CA SER A 60 -11.38 -0.42 5.01
C SER A 60 -10.73 -0.12 6.35
N CYS A 61 -9.40 -0.07 6.42
CA CYS A 61 -8.68 0.03 7.69
C CYS A 61 -7.83 1.29 7.84
N PHE A 62 -7.64 2.08 6.77
CA PHE A 62 -6.79 3.25 6.82
C PHE A 62 -7.25 4.26 7.86
N ASN A 63 -6.32 4.64 8.73
CA ASN A 63 -6.50 5.71 9.70
C ASN A 63 -5.19 6.45 9.92
N TYR A 64 -5.24 7.64 10.46
CA TYR A 64 -4.07 8.48 10.67
C TYR A 64 -4.20 9.32 11.94
N LYS A 65 -3.05 9.69 12.48
CA LYS A 65 -2.94 10.65 13.59
C LYS A 65 -1.63 11.42 13.45
N ILE A 66 -1.70 12.73 13.40
CA ILE A 66 -0.49 13.57 13.41
C ILE A 66 0.16 13.49 14.80
N SER A 67 1.47 13.21 14.84
CA SER A 67 2.21 13.03 16.08
C SER A 67 3.18 14.16 16.38
N SER A 68 3.89 14.70 15.37
CA SER A 68 4.84 15.79 15.58
C SER A 68 5.07 16.59 14.31
N THR A 69 5.54 17.81 14.47
CA THR A 69 5.91 18.72 13.38
C THR A 69 7.21 19.40 13.69
N SER A 70 8.13 19.44 12.73
CA SER A 70 9.39 20.18 12.80
C SER A 70 9.49 21.11 11.59
N VAL A 71 9.74 22.37 11.82
CA VAL A 71 9.89 23.39 10.77
C VAL A 71 11.28 23.97 10.83
N SER A 72 11.97 24.00 9.69
CA SER A 72 13.28 24.62 9.52
C SER A 72 13.30 25.44 8.24
N GLY A 73 13.11 26.77 8.37
CA GLY A 73 13.04 27.65 7.22
C GLY A 73 11.87 27.35 6.29
N TYR A 74 12.16 27.01 5.04
CA TYR A 74 11.18 26.66 4.02
C TYR A 74 10.83 25.17 3.99
N LEU A 75 11.41 24.38 4.90
CA LEU A 75 11.22 22.95 4.97
C LEU A 75 10.47 22.58 6.25
N ALA A 76 9.61 21.61 6.15
CA ALA A 76 8.95 21.00 7.29
C ALA A 76 8.92 19.48 7.17
N GLU A 77 8.99 18.82 8.31
CA GLU A 77 8.75 17.40 8.46
C GLU A 77 7.57 17.23 9.41
N VAL A 78 6.60 16.43 8.98
CA VAL A 78 5.44 16.10 9.80
C VAL A 78 5.36 14.59 9.94
N ASP A 79 5.40 14.13 11.18
CA ASP A 79 5.22 12.72 11.50
C ASP A 79 3.75 12.42 11.73
N ALA A 80 3.29 11.34 11.13
CA ALA A 80 1.96 10.82 11.34
C ALA A 80 2.00 9.32 11.64
N GLU A 81 1.20 8.91 12.58
CA GLU A 81 0.91 7.49 12.80
C GLU A 81 -0.14 7.06 11.78
N LEU A 82 0.21 6.08 10.94
CA LEU A 82 -0.67 5.52 9.92
C LEU A 82 -1.08 4.11 10.32
N THR A 83 -2.37 3.85 10.30
CA THR A 83 -2.91 2.50 10.47
C THR A 83 -3.27 1.95 9.10
N THR A 84 -2.72 0.80 8.77
CA THR A 84 -2.91 0.09 7.50
C THR A 84 -3.11 -1.39 7.76
N PHE A 85 -3.40 -2.17 6.72
CA PHE A 85 -3.41 -3.62 6.84
C PHE A 85 -2.00 -4.14 7.17
N ASP A 86 -1.90 -5.21 7.95
CA ASP A 86 -0.65 -5.87 8.29
C ASP A 86 -0.22 -6.79 7.13
N SER A 87 0.71 -6.32 6.31
CA SER A 87 1.24 -7.09 5.18
C SER A 87 1.96 -8.37 5.60
N ASN A 88 2.63 -8.36 6.76
CA ASN A 88 3.29 -9.55 7.29
C ASN A 88 2.29 -10.64 7.66
N SER A 89 1.14 -10.27 8.21
CA SER A 89 0.06 -11.21 8.51
C SER A 89 -0.48 -11.85 7.22
N ILE A 90 -0.69 -11.05 6.18
CA ILE A 90 -1.14 -11.55 4.86
C ILE A 90 -0.11 -12.54 4.29
N LEU A 91 1.17 -12.17 4.26
CA LEU A 91 2.24 -13.01 3.71
C LEU A 91 2.43 -14.29 4.51
N THR A 92 2.37 -14.23 5.83
CA THR A 92 2.49 -15.42 6.70
C THR A 92 1.36 -16.41 6.43
N GLN A 93 0.13 -15.92 6.33
CA GLN A 93 -1.01 -16.76 6.00
C GLN A 93 -0.91 -17.34 4.60
N TYR A 94 -0.51 -16.53 3.62
CA TYR A 94 -0.29 -16.97 2.25
C TYR A 94 0.77 -18.07 2.16
N GLU A 95 1.94 -17.89 2.79
CA GLU A 95 3.02 -18.87 2.80
C GLU A 95 2.59 -20.19 3.44
N LYS A 96 1.85 -20.13 4.52
CA LYS A 96 1.29 -21.30 5.19
C LYS A 96 0.36 -22.09 4.26
N GLU A 97 -0.60 -21.42 3.64
CA GLU A 97 -1.55 -22.04 2.72
C GLU A 97 -0.86 -22.57 1.46
N LEU A 98 0.09 -21.81 0.92
CA LEU A 98 0.87 -22.25 -0.25
C LEU A 98 1.68 -23.50 0.05
N ASN A 99 2.40 -23.54 1.17
CA ASN A 99 3.21 -24.69 1.57
C ASN A 99 2.33 -25.93 1.81
N THR A 100 1.17 -25.77 2.41
CA THR A 100 0.20 -26.85 2.59
C THR A 100 -0.28 -27.41 1.24
N TYR A 101 -0.60 -26.52 0.31
CA TYR A 101 -1.02 -26.92 -1.03
C TYR A 101 0.12 -27.63 -1.81
N LEU A 102 1.33 -27.06 -1.83
CA LEU A 102 2.47 -27.62 -2.56
C LEU A 102 2.91 -28.99 -2.01
N ALA A 103 2.66 -29.27 -0.74
CA ALA A 103 2.90 -30.58 -0.14
C ALA A 103 1.77 -31.60 -0.39
N SER A 104 0.68 -31.19 -0.98
CA SER A 104 -0.49 -32.05 -1.23
C SER A 104 -0.34 -32.87 -2.52
N ALA A 105 -1.10 -33.98 -2.60
CA ALA A 105 -1.21 -34.76 -3.83
C ALA A 105 -1.84 -33.95 -4.98
N ASP A 106 -2.76 -33.03 -4.67
CA ASP A 106 -3.41 -32.16 -5.66
C ASP A 106 -2.40 -31.29 -6.42
N ALA A 107 -1.38 -30.79 -5.75
CA ALA A 107 -0.33 -30.00 -6.40
C ALA A 107 0.46 -30.80 -7.45
N VAL A 108 0.69 -32.08 -7.23
CA VAL A 108 1.33 -32.97 -8.19
C VAL A 108 0.43 -33.24 -9.39
N ILE A 109 -0.85 -33.44 -9.15
CA ILE A 109 -1.85 -33.75 -10.18
C ILE A 109 -2.12 -32.52 -11.04
N ASP A 110 -2.15 -31.34 -10.45
CA ASP A 110 -2.58 -30.09 -11.10
C ASP A 110 -1.66 -29.63 -12.23
N GLY A 111 -0.36 -29.91 -12.18
CA GLY A 111 0.62 -29.38 -13.14
C GLY A 111 0.95 -27.89 -12.90
N SER A 112 1.92 -27.36 -13.64
CA SER A 112 2.49 -26.03 -13.40
C SER A 112 1.50 -24.87 -13.55
N GLN A 113 0.65 -24.90 -14.58
CA GLN A 113 -0.30 -23.81 -14.82
C GLN A 113 -1.36 -23.73 -13.72
N LYS A 114 -1.91 -24.85 -13.31
CA LYS A 114 -2.90 -24.89 -12.22
C LYS A 114 -2.25 -24.52 -10.86
N ARG A 115 -1.02 -24.93 -10.62
CA ARG A 115 -0.27 -24.52 -9.42
C ARG A 115 -0.07 -23.01 -9.39
N TYR A 116 0.30 -22.41 -10.51
CA TYR A 116 0.42 -20.96 -10.64
C TYR A 116 -0.89 -20.24 -10.35
N ASN A 117 -1.99 -20.69 -10.97
CA ASN A 117 -3.32 -20.12 -10.74
C ASN A 117 -3.75 -20.29 -9.27
N LYS A 118 -3.47 -21.45 -8.68
CA LYS A 118 -3.79 -21.72 -7.27
C LYS A 118 -3.00 -20.82 -6.32
N SER A 119 -1.74 -20.54 -6.62
CA SER A 119 -0.95 -19.61 -5.79
C SER A 119 -1.51 -18.20 -5.79
N HIS A 120 -2.02 -17.70 -6.93
CA HIS A 120 -2.70 -16.41 -6.99
C HIS A 120 -4.01 -16.40 -6.20
N GLU A 121 -4.79 -17.47 -6.31
CA GLU A 121 -6.03 -17.63 -5.55
C GLU A 121 -5.79 -17.64 -4.05
N LEU A 122 -4.76 -18.36 -3.58
CA LEU A 122 -4.39 -18.40 -2.18
C LEU A 122 -3.92 -17.03 -1.65
N LEU A 123 -3.18 -16.28 -2.45
CA LEU A 123 -2.80 -14.90 -2.09
C LEU A 123 -4.02 -13.99 -2.01
N LEU A 124 -4.91 -14.07 -2.98
CA LEU A 124 -6.14 -13.28 -3.00
C LEU A 124 -7.01 -13.56 -1.78
N ASP A 125 -7.19 -14.83 -1.42
CA ASP A 125 -7.94 -15.24 -0.24
C ASP A 125 -7.28 -14.75 1.05
N SER A 126 -5.95 -14.83 1.14
CA SER A 126 -5.19 -14.32 2.29
C SER A 126 -5.35 -12.81 2.47
N ILE A 127 -5.41 -12.05 1.38
CA ILE A 127 -5.70 -10.62 1.42
C ILE A 127 -7.13 -10.35 1.88
N ARG A 128 -8.11 -11.00 1.25
CA ARG A 128 -9.54 -10.78 1.54
C ARG A 128 -9.94 -11.18 2.95
N ASN A 129 -9.34 -12.22 3.48
CA ASN A 129 -9.63 -12.74 4.82
C ASN A 129 -8.81 -12.05 5.92
N ASN A 130 -7.85 -11.21 5.57
CA ASN A 130 -7.03 -10.52 6.55
C ASN A 130 -7.85 -9.51 7.36
N GLN A 131 -7.71 -9.57 8.69
CA GLN A 131 -8.29 -8.62 9.63
C GLN A 131 -7.23 -7.91 10.48
N ALA A 132 -5.97 -8.29 10.31
CA ALA A 132 -4.87 -7.70 11.06
C ALA A 132 -4.49 -6.34 10.48
N THR A 133 -4.27 -5.38 11.37
CA THR A 133 -3.80 -4.03 11.05
C THR A 133 -2.50 -3.74 11.79
N ILE A 134 -1.75 -2.78 11.28
CA ILE A 134 -0.52 -2.28 11.88
C ILE A 134 -0.53 -0.76 11.87
N THR A 135 0.02 -0.18 12.94
CA THR A 135 0.23 1.26 13.04
C THR A 135 1.72 1.55 13.06
N ALA A 136 2.16 2.40 12.16
CA ALA A 136 3.56 2.81 12.06
C ALA A 136 3.65 4.31 11.82
N THR A 137 4.76 4.91 12.25
CA THR A 137 5.04 6.33 12.00
C THR A 137 5.64 6.51 10.60
N ALA A 138 5.06 7.43 9.83
CA ALA A 138 5.60 7.90 8.57
C ALA A 138 5.97 9.38 8.68
N THR A 139 7.08 9.77 8.08
CA THR A 139 7.54 11.16 8.02
C THR A 139 7.25 11.73 6.64
N PHE A 140 6.51 12.84 6.62
CA PHE A 140 6.16 13.56 5.39
C PHE A 140 6.96 14.84 5.30
N HIS A 141 7.43 15.16 4.09
CA HIS A 141 8.20 16.34 3.80
C HIS A 141 7.34 17.38 3.11
N LEU A 142 7.42 18.63 3.58
CA LEU A 142 6.70 19.76 3.02
C LEU A 142 7.68 20.89 2.69
N THR A 143 7.36 21.64 1.66
CA THR A 143 8.12 22.82 1.24
C THR A 143 7.19 24.03 1.22
N ASN A 144 7.67 25.14 1.76
CA ASN A 144 6.96 26.41 1.70
C ASN A 144 7.41 27.18 0.46
N ASP A 145 6.48 27.48 -0.44
CA ASP A 145 6.74 28.26 -1.65
C ASP A 145 6.52 29.77 -1.47
N GLY A 146 6.29 30.22 -0.24
CA GLY A 146 5.96 31.61 0.11
C GLY A 146 4.46 31.89 0.20
N ALA A 147 3.61 31.05 -0.38
CA ALA A 147 2.16 31.18 -0.36
C ALA A 147 1.49 30.04 0.43
N SER A 148 2.08 28.85 0.43
CA SER A 148 1.53 27.67 1.11
C SER A 148 2.60 26.63 1.38
N TRP A 149 2.32 25.73 2.28
CA TRP A 149 3.06 24.48 2.46
C TRP A 149 2.57 23.44 1.46
N LYS A 150 3.51 22.80 0.76
CA LYS A 150 3.22 21.77 -0.25
C LYS A 150 3.85 20.47 0.15
N LEU A 151 3.07 19.40 0.08
CA LEU A 151 3.55 18.03 0.25
C LEU A 151 4.40 17.60 -0.95
N GLU A 152 5.55 16.98 -0.65
CA GLU A 152 6.44 16.43 -1.66
C GLU A 152 6.34 14.91 -1.69
N ASN A 153 6.08 14.35 -2.87
CA ASN A 153 6.07 12.90 -3.13
C ASN A 153 5.22 12.05 -2.17
N ALA A 154 4.22 12.64 -1.54
CA ALA A 154 3.42 11.98 -0.50
C ALA A 154 2.74 10.70 -1.00
N GLY A 155 2.19 10.71 -2.21
CA GLY A 155 1.53 9.55 -2.80
C GLY A 155 2.48 8.38 -3.02
N THR A 156 3.69 8.65 -3.51
CA THR A 156 4.73 7.62 -3.75
C THR A 156 5.26 7.07 -2.42
N GLU A 157 5.59 7.93 -1.47
CA GLU A 157 6.07 7.51 -0.15
C GLU A 157 5.02 6.68 0.59
N LEU A 158 3.76 7.12 0.57
CA LEU A 158 2.66 6.42 1.19
C LEU A 158 2.40 5.05 0.53
N GLY A 159 2.40 4.99 -0.79
CA GLY A 159 2.25 3.76 -1.54
C GLY A 159 3.37 2.76 -1.25
N ASN A 160 4.61 3.20 -1.23
CA ASN A 160 5.76 2.36 -0.90
C ASN A 160 5.74 1.87 0.54
N ALA A 161 5.35 2.70 1.49
CA ALA A 161 5.24 2.32 2.89
C ALA A 161 4.15 1.27 3.13
N ILE A 162 3.03 1.36 2.44
CA ILE A 162 1.87 0.48 2.62
C ILE A 162 2.00 -0.80 1.81
N PHE A 163 2.38 -0.70 0.54
CA PHE A 163 2.33 -1.81 -0.41
C PHE A 163 3.70 -2.41 -0.77
N GLY A 164 4.80 -1.78 -0.37
CA GLY A 164 6.14 -2.13 -0.83
C GLY A 164 6.51 -3.60 -0.67
N THR A 165 6.16 -4.22 0.45
CA THR A 165 6.45 -5.63 0.71
C THR A 165 5.61 -6.57 -0.16
N LEU A 166 4.35 -6.22 -0.43
CA LEU A 166 3.41 -7.04 -1.21
C LEU A 166 3.59 -6.86 -2.72
N THR A 167 4.06 -5.69 -3.18
CA THR A 167 4.33 -5.44 -4.60
C THR A 167 5.63 -6.04 -5.09
N ALA A 168 6.48 -6.53 -4.20
CA ALA A 168 7.76 -7.18 -4.51
C ALA A 168 7.64 -8.66 -4.91
N SER A 169 6.54 -9.07 -5.53
CA SER A 169 6.31 -10.41 -6.10
C SER A 169 6.26 -11.56 -5.08
N PRO A 170 5.22 -11.64 -4.25
CA PRO A 170 5.05 -12.79 -3.34
C PRO A 170 4.59 -14.07 -4.05
N VAL A 171 4.14 -13.97 -5.30
CA VAL A 171 3.68 -15.11 -6.10
C VAL A 171 4.88 -15.72 -6.84
N PRO A 172 5.13 -17.05 -6.72
CA PRO A 172 6.20 -17.70 -7.46
C PRO A 172 6.04 -17.49 -8.97
N GLU A 173 7.11 -17.03 -9.61
CA GLU A 173 7.15 -17.05 -11.07
C GLU A 173 7.20 -18.49 -11.55
N ASP A 174 6.42 -18.81 -12.57
CA ASP A 174 6.51 -20.10 -13.25
C ASP A 174 7.86 -20.15 -13.95
N SER A 175 8.83 -20.81 -13.33
CA SER A 175 10.06 -21.18 -14.00
C SER A 175 9.73 -22.30 -15.00
N THR A 176 9.34 -21.91 -16.20
CA THR A 176 9.35 -22.80 -17.34
C THR A 176 10.80 -23.14 -17.67
N GLU A 177 11.41 -24.00 -16.92
CA GLU A 177 12.51 -24.81 -17.39
C GLU A 177 11.95 -26.20 -17.71
N ASP A 178 11.23 -26.27 -18.82
CA ASP A 178 11.15 -27.50 -19.57
C ASP A 178 12.48 -27.66 -20.30
N ASN A 179 13.44 -28.25 -19.61
CA ASN A 179 14.56 -28.87 -20.29
C ASN A 179 14.16 -30.29 -20.66
N GLU A 180 14.21 -30.53 -21.96
CA GLU A 180 14.07 -31.80 -22.65
C GLU A 180 14.79 -32.96 -21.96
#